data_14a9e7c8be230e9aeaa4cef20b52cab4
#
_entry.id   14a9e7c8be230e9aeaa4cef20b52cab4
#
_cell.length_a   1.000
_cell.length_b   1.000
_cell.length_c   1.000
_cell.angle_alpha   90.00
_cell.angle_beta   90.00
_cell.angle_gamma   90.00
#
_symmetry.space_group_name_H-M   'P 1'
#
loop_
_entity.id
_entity.type
_entity.pdbx_description
1 polymer ?
#
loop_
_entity_poly.entity_id
_entity_poly.type
_entity_poly.pdbx_seq_one_letter_code
_entity_poly.pdbx_strand_id
1 'polypeptide(L)'
;EGRLSAGSERRARRLRLTPPVRGDRLVVADDPQIGMKRRAGPDRIEQRLERLRTAARGAGLKLTPQRLEIFREIAGTEEHPDVETVFRAVQERMPTVSLDTVYRTLWALHDLGLVTTLGPQQNGVRFDANLEKHHHFSCVSCGLVRDFESPKLDDLPLPADLKSLGSVLNAHVEVRGLCTRCEAEK
;
A
#
# COMPACT_ATOMS: atom_id res chain seq x y z
N GLU A 1 48.36 11.72 -28.86
CA GLU A 1 48.52 10.43 -28.15
C GLU A 1 48.02 10.59 -26.74
N GLY A 2 46.90 9.98 -26.36
CA GLY A 2 46.37 10.08 -25.02
C GLY A 2 45.01 9.46 -24.95
N ARG A 3 44.96 8.13 -24.86
CA ARG A 3 43.74 7.34 -24.67
C ARG A 3 43.13 7.68 -23.33
N LEU A 4 41.82 7.95 -23.30
CA LEU A 4 41.01 7.83 -22.11
C LEU A 4 39.85 6.86 -22.38
N SER A 5 40.07 5.62 -22.02
CA SER A 5 39.02 4.64 -21.80
C SER A 5 38.89 4.48 -20.30
N ALA A 6 37.66 4.63 -19.77
CA ALA A 6 37.21 3.88 -18.62
C ALA A 6 35.69 4.11 -18.45
N GLY A 7 34.93 3.23 -19.05
CA GLY A 7 33.54 3.04 -18.69
C GLY A 7 33.43 2.54 -17.25
N SER A 8 32.81 3.31 -16.38
CA SER A 8 32.43 2.85 -15.05
C SER A 8 31.04 2.22 -15.13
N GLU A 9 30.99 0.94 -15.41
CA GLU A 9 29.84 0.10 -15.15
C GLU A 9 29.58 0.09 -13.63
N ARG A 10 28.66 0.93 -13.18
CA ARG A 10 28.10 0.81 -11.83
C ARG A 10 27.21 -0.42 -11.80
N ARG A 11 27.79 -1.58 -11.52
CA ARG A 11 27.07 -2.76 -11.07
C ARG A 11 26.27 -2.37 -9.85
N ALA A 12 24.94 -2.31 -10.01
CA ALA A 12 24.01 -2.27 -8.89
C ALA A 12 24.31 -3.48 -8.00
N ARG A 13 24.99 -3.27 -6.88
CA ARG A 13 25.12 -4.27 -5.82
C ARG A 13 23.70 -4.55 -5.34
N ARG A 14 23.14 -5.67 -5.76
CA ARG A 14 22.01 -6.27 -5.07
C ARG A 14 22.46 -6.51 -3.63
N LEU A 15 21.99 -5.67 -2.72
CA LEU A 15 22.08 -5.95 -1.29
C LEU A 15 21.42 -7.32 -1.08
N ARG A 16 22.23 -8.32 -0.82
CA ARG A 16 21.73 -9.60 -0.31
C ARG A 16 21.22 -9.30 1.09
N LEU A 17 19.92 -9.08 1.19
CA LEU A 17 19.27 -9.10 2.49
C LEU A 17 19.54 -10.47 3.10
N THR A 18 20.20 -10.46 4.24
CA THR A 18 20.33 -11.65 5.08
C THR A 18 18.92 -12.19 5.30
N PRO A 19 18.69 -13.49 5.05
CA PRO A 19 17.39 -14.07 5.35
C PRO A 19 17.07 -13.82 6.81
N PRO A 20 15.81 -13.52 7.15
CA PRO A 20 15.40 -13.38 8.54
C PRO A 20 15.84 -14.64 9.29
N VAL A 21 16.31 -14.42 10.52
CA VAL A 21 16.69 -15.45 11.47
C VAL A 21 15.70 -16.64 11.32
N ARG A 22 16.22 -17.87 11.20
CA ARG A 22 15.42 -19.09 11.18
C ARG A 22 14.62 -19.15 12.49
N GLY A 23 13.46 -18.47 12.49
CA GLY A 23 12.40 -18.69 13.45
C GLY A 23 11.56 -19.85 12.95
N ASP A 24 11.04 -20.63 13.85
CA ASP A 24 10.10 -21.70 13.54
C ASP A 24 8.99 -21.15 12.63
N ARG A 25 8.67 -21.87 11.55
CA ARG A 25 7.55 -21.53 10.68
C ARG A 25 6.31 -21.44 11.57
N LEU A 26 5.73 -20.23 11.68
CA LEU A 26 4.44 -20.10 12.32
C LEU A 26 3.44 -20.98 11.56
N VAL A 27 2.80 -21.88 12.28
CA VAL A 27 1.75 -22.73 11.72
C VAL A 27 0.57 -21.83 11.44
N VAL A 28 0.24 -21.64 10.16
CA VAL A 28 -0.99 -20.98 9.76
C VAL A 28 -2.11 -22.00 9.91
N ALA A 29 -2.99 -21.80 10.88
CA ALA A 29 -4.21 -22.61 10.98
C ALA A 29 -5.13 -22.25 9.80
N ASP A 30 -5.74 -23.25 9.17
CA ASP A 30 -6.83 -23.02 8.22
C ASP A 30 -8.00 -22.39 8.96
N ASP A 31 -8.15 -21.08 8.83
CA ASP A 31 -9.29 -20.34 9.36
C ASP A 31 -10.23 -20.03 8.19
N PRO A 32 -11.41 -20.68 8.11
CA PRO A 32 -12.37 -20.44 7.03
C PRO A 32 -12.94 -19.02 7.02
N GLN A 33 -12.67 -18.23 8.05
CA GLN A 33 -13.07 -16.83 8.15
C GLN A 33 -12.05 -15.84 7.56
N ILE A 34 -10.87 -16.33 7.14
CA ILE A 34 -9.89 -15.49 6.45
C ILE A 34 -10.32 -15.30 5.00
N GLY A 35 -10.85 -14.12 4.69
CA GLY A 35 -11.17 -13.71 3.33
C GLY A 35 -10.02 -12.96 2.68
N MET A 36 -9.47 -13.45 1.56
CA MET A 36 -8.59 -12.64 0.71
C MET A 36 -9.46 -11.75 -0.18
N LYS A 37 -9.42 -10.44 0.01
CA LYS A 37 -10.12 -9.49 -0.86
C LYS A 37 -9.46 -9.43 -2.23
N ARG A 38 -10.28 -9.46 -3.26
CA ARG A 38 -9.92 -9.17 -4.65
C ARG A 38 -10.38 -7.74 -4.96
N ARG A 39 -10.04 -7.22 -6.15
CA ARG A 39 -10.37 -5.86 -6.62
C ARG A 39 -11.71 -5.36 -6.09
N ALA A 40 -11.77 -4.10 -5.65
CA ALA A 40 -13.00 -3.47 -5.20
C ALA A 40 -14.04 -3.50 -6.34
N GLY A 41 -15.25 -4.00 -6.04
CA GLY A 41 -16.36 -3.96 -6.98
C GLY A 41 -16.78 -2.52 -7.31
N PRO A 42 -17.52 -2.29 -8.42
CA PRO A 42 -17.96 -0.96 -8.86
C PRO A 42 -18.64 -0.16 -7.76
N ASP A 43 -19.52 -0.80 -7.00
CA ASP A 43 -20.28 -0.17 -5.90
C ASP A 43 -19.35 0.35 -4.79
N ARG A 44 -18.30 -0.39 -4.48
CA ARG A 44 -17.32 -0.02 -3.47
C ARG A 44 -16.46 1.16 -3.93
N ILE A 45 -16.10 1.20 -5.21
CA ILE A 45 -15.37 2.33 -5.81
C ILE A 45 -16.24 3.59 -5.73
N GLU A 46 -17.53 3.50 -6.08
CA GLU A 46 -18.42 4.67 -6.02
C GLU A 46 -18.66 5.16 -4.58
N GLN A 47 -18.79 4.27 -3.60
CA GLN A 47 -18.84 4.64 -2.19
C GLN A 47 -17.57 5.39 -1.74
N ARG A 48 -16.37 4.93 -2.16
CA ARG A 48 -15.11 5.60 -1.88
C ARG A 48 -15.05 6.98 -2.54
N LEU A 49 -15.52 7.10 -3.79
CA LEU A 49 -15.61 8.38 -4.50
C LEU A 49 -16.57 9.37 -3.83
N GLU A 50 -17.70 8.90 -3.28
CA GLU A 50 -18.63 9.78 -2.55
C GLU A 50 -18.03 10.26 -1.22
N ARG A 51 -17.30 9.42 -0.51
CA ARG A 51 -16.51 9.84 0.66
C ARG A 51 -15.51 10.93 0.28
N LEU A 52 -14.80 10.78 -0.86
CA LEU A 52 -13.91 11.81 -1.38
C LEU A 52 -14.63 13.13 -1.63
N ARG A 53 -15.78 13.10 -2.33
CA ARG A 53 -16.55 14.31 -2.63
C ARG A 53 -16.97 15.03 -1.36
N THR A 54 -17.39 14.27 -0.36
CA THR A 54 -17.84 14.84 0.93
C THR A 54 -16.67 15.44 1.71
N ALA A 55 -15.56 14.73 1.85
CA ALA A 55 -14.38 15.20 2.56
C ALA A 55 -13.75 16.42 1.87
N ALA A 56 -13.65 16.40 0.53
CA ALA A 56 -13.12 17.51 -0.24
C ALA A 56 -13.96 18.80 -0.08
N ARG A 57 -15.29 18.67 -0.08
CA ARG A 57 -16.19 19.80 0.21
C ARG A 57 -15.97 20.38 1.60
N GLY A 58 -15.88 19.50 2.61
CA GLY A 58 -15.65 19.92 4.00
C GLY A 58 -14.30 20.61 4.21
N ALA A 59 -13.27 20.18 3.49
CA ALA A 59 -11.92 20.75 3.56
C ALA A 59 -11.63 21.89 2.58
N GLY A 60 -12.61 22.31 1.75
CA GLY A 60 -12.40 23.31 0.70
C GLY A 60 -11.45 22.84 -0.41
N LEU A 61 -11.21 21.54 -0.55
CA LEU A 61 -10.34 20.98 -1.57
C LEU A 61 -11.06 20.95 -2.92
N LYS A 62 -10.54 21.69 -3.91
CA LYS A 62 -11.07 21.65 -5.28
C LYS A 62 -10.80 20.29 -5.92
N LEU A 63 -11.88 19.59 -6.29
CA LEU A 63 -11.79 18.33 -7.04
C LEU A 63 -11.58 18.63 -8.53
N THR A 64 -10.36 18.45 -9.00
CA THR A 64 -10.02 18.51 -10.42
C THR A 64 -10.19 17.14 -11.06
N PRO A 65 -10.38 17.05 -12.40
CA PRO A 65 -10.41 15.77 -13.10
C PRO A 65 -9.20 14.89 -12.79
N GLN A 66 -7.99 15.47 -12.68
CA GLN A 66 -6.78 14.75 -12.31
C GLN A 66 -6.87 14.13 -10.91
N ARG A 67 -7.32 14.87 -9.91
CA ARG A 67 -7.49 14.36 -8.54
C ARG A 67 -8.52 13.23 -8.47
N LEU A 68 -9.62 13.35 -9.21
CA LEU A 68 -10.62 12.30 -9.28
C LEU A 68 -10.07 11.02 -9.92
N GLU A 69 -9.30 11.15 -11.00
CA GLU A 69 -8.73 10.01 -11.69
C GLU A 69 -7.65 9.31 -10.87
N ILE A 70 -6.78 10.09 -10.18
CA ILE A 70 -5.78 9.55 -9.26
C ILE A 70 -6.45 8.78 -8.12
N PHE A 71 -7.52 9.34 -7.53
CA PHE A 71 -8.24 8.65 -6.46
C PHE A 71 -8.96 7.40 -6.98
N ARG A 72 -9.56 7.44 -8.17
CA ARG A 72 -10.21 6.28 -8.77
C ARG A 72 -9.23 5.13 -8.98
N GLU A 73 -8.00 5.44 -9.38
CA GLU A 73 -6.95 4.43 -9.56
C GLU A 73 -6.67 3.67 -8.27
N ILE A 74 -6.40 4.37 -7.17
CA ILE A 74 -6.14 3.72 -5.88
C ILE A 74 -7.39 3.12 -5.24
N ALA A 75 -8.57 3.70 -5.47
CA ALA A 75 -9.83 3.18 -4.95
C ALA A 75 -10.25 1.85 -5.59
N GLY A 76 -9.80 1.61 -6.83
CA GLY A 76 -10.12 0.40 -7.59
C GLY A 76 -9.15 -0.75 -7.41
N THR A 77 -8.01 -0.54 -6.77
CA THR A 77 -6.99 -1.58 -6.59
C THR A 77 -6.84 -2.00 -5.12
N GLU A 78 -6.50 -3.26 -4.92
CA GLU A 78 -6.09 -3.83 -3.61
C GLU A 78 -4.59 -4.20 -3.62
N GLU A 79 -3.83 -3.63 -4.56
CA GLU A 79 -2.41 -3.94 -4.73
C GLU A 79 -1.50 -2.95 -4.00
N HIS A 80 -2.08 -1.95 -3.34
CA HIS A 80 -1.36 -0.92 -2.59
C HIS A 80 -0.24 -0.30 -3.42
N PRO A 81 -0.57 0.45 -4.48
CA PRO A 81 0.41 0.99 -5.40
C PRO A 81 1.25 2.08 -4.74
N ASP A 82 2.49 2.21 -5.17
CA ASP A 82 3.32 3.37 -4.90
C ASP A 82 2.97 4.52 -5.87
N VAL A 83 3.57 5.70 -5.62
CA VAL A 83 3.33 6.91 -6.44
C VAL A 83 3.62 6.68 -7.91
N GLU A 84 4.71 5.97 -8.24
CA GLU A 84 5.12 5.74 -9.63
C GLU A 84 4.16 4.80 -10.36
N THR A 85 3.66 3.79 -9.66
CA THR A 85 2.67 2.86 -10.21
C THR A 85 1.35 3.58 -10.50
N VAL A 86 0.87 4.41 -9.56
CA VAL A 86 -0.32 5.25 -9.79
C VAL A 86 -0.09 6.23 -10.94
N PHE A 87 1.09 6.87 -10.98
CA PHE A 87 1.44 7.81 -12.06
C PHE A 87 1.37 7.14 -13.43
N ARG A 88 2.00 5.99 -13.61
CA ARG A 88 2.00 5.26 -14.90
C ARG A 88 0.58 4.89 -15.33
N ALA A 89 -0.23 4.35 -14.42
CA ALA A 89 -1.60 3.96 -14.71
C ALA A 89 -2.51 5.15 -15.07
N VAL A 90 -2.35 6.29 -14.37
CA VAL A 90 -3.12 7.51 -14.66
C VAL A 90 -2.63 8.17 -15.95
N GLN A 91 -1.34 8.16 -16.22
CA GLN A 91 -0.75 8.79 -17.42
C GLN A 91 -1.26 8.16 -18.73
N GLU A 92 -1.60 6.87 -18.72
CA GLU A 92 -2.20 6.20 -19.89
C GLU A 92 -3.53 6.86 -20.30
N ARG A 93 -4.32 7.35 -19.32
CA ARG A 93 -5.62 7.98 -19.55
C ARG A 93 -5.55 9.50 -19.57
N MET A 94 -4.55 10.06 -18.89
CA MET A 94 -4.32 11.51 -18.77
C MET A 94 -2.84 11.84 -19.02
N PRO A 95 -2.40 11.90 -20.30
CA PRO A 95 -0.97 12.09 -20.64
C PRO A 95 -0.34 13.37 -20.10
N THR A 96 -1.17 14.38 -19.74
CA THR A 96 -0.71 15.67 -19.21
C THR A 96 -0.48 15.64 -17.69
N VAL A 97 -0.80 14.55 -17.00
CA VAL A 97 -0.55 14.46 -15.56
C VAL A 97 0.96 14.38 -15.30
N SER A 98 1.45 15.08 -14.27
CA SER A 98 2.85 14.97 -13.84
C SER A 98 2.97 14.10 -12.60
N LEU A 99 4.15 13.53 -12.39
CA LEU A 99 4.47 12.75 -11.19
C LEU A 99 4.28 13.60 -9.91
N ASP A 100 4.66 14.88 -9.95
CA ASP A 100 4.45 15.81 -8.82
C ASP A 100 2.95 16.02 -8.52
N THR A 101 2.10 16.08 -9.54
CA THR A 101 0.64 16.16 -9.35
C THR A 101 0.10 14.91 -8.65
N VAL A 102 0.56 13.73 -9.04
CA VAL A 102 0.17 12.47 -8.40
C VAL A 102 0.64 12.44 -6.94
N TYR A 103 1.92 12.74 -6.71
CA TYR A 103 2.51 12.79 -5.38
C TYR A 103 1.72 13.71 -4.44
N ARG A 104 1.54 14.98 -4.83
CA ARG A 104 0.79 15.96 -4.00
C ARG A 104 -0.66 15.56 -3.79
N THR A 105 -1.29 14.93 -4.77
CA THR A 105 -2.67 14.48 -4.63
C THR A 105 -2.78 13.35 -3.63
N LEU A 106 -1.91 12.34 -3.71
CA LEU A 106 -1.92 11.20 -2.78
C LEU A 106 -1.71 11.64 -1.33
N TRP A 107 -0.76 12.55 -1.09
CA TRP A 107 -0.55 13.10 0.25
C TRP A 107 -1.70 13.98 0.73
N ALA A 108 -2.31 14.79 -0.14
CA ALA A 108 -3.51 15.55 0.23
C ALA A 108 -4.69 14.63 0.58
N LEU A 109 -4.83 13.48 -0.10
CA LEU A 109 -5.85 12.47 0.22
C LEU A 109 -5.54 11.77 1.55
N HIS A 110 -4.26 11.52 1.83
CA HIS A 110 -3.81 10.97 3.13
C HIS A 110 -4.13 11.95 4.27
N ASP A 111 -3.82 13.23 4.12
CA ASP A 111 -4.10 14.26 5.13
C ASP A 111 -5.61 14.43 5.39
N LEU A 112 -6.45 14.13 4.40
CA LEU A 112 -7.91 14.09 4.54
C LEU A 112 -8.42 12.77 5.14
N GLY A 113 -7.56 11.81 5.47
CA GLY A 113 -7.94 10.51 5.98
C GLY A 113 -8.69 9.63 4.98
N LEU A 114 -8.55 9.89 3.68
CA LEU A 114 -9.19 9.13 2.59
C LEU A 114 -8.32 8.00 2.06
N VAL A 115 -7.05 8.05 2.41
CA VAL A 115 -6.03 7.07 2.04
C VAL A 115 -5.12 6.88 3.24
N THR A 116 -4.75 5.65 3.50
CA THR A 116 -3.70 5.32 4.48
C THR A 116 -2.40 4.94 3.78
N THR A 117 -1.31 4.88 4.53
CA THR A 117 -0.03 4.46 4.01
C THR A 117 0.44 3.19 4.71
N LEU A 118 1.03 2.30 3.94
CA LEU A 118 1.78 1.16 4.46
C LEU A 118 3.25 1.56 4.58
N GLY A 119 3.88 1.12 5.69
CA GLY A 119 5.24 1.47 6.04
C GLY A 119 6.27 1.24 4.93
N PRO A 120 7.52 1.68 5.12
CA PRO A 120 8.52 1.64 4.07
C PRO A 120 8.74 0.20 3.61
N GLN A 121 8.21 -0.11 2.45
CA GLN A 121 8.52 -1.29 1.69
C GLN A 121 9.80 -1.01 0.88
N GLN A 122 10.46 -2.05 0.37
CA GLN A 122 11.69 -1.91 -0.43
C GLN A 122 11.52 -0.93 -1.62
N ASN A 123 10.29 -0.68 -2.06
CA ASN A 123 9.92 0.15 -3.21
C ASN A 123 9.21 1.47 -2.82
N GLY A 124 9.37 1.96 -1.59
CA GLY A 124 8.78 3.22 -1.14
C GLY A 124 7.44 3.06 -0.39
N VAL A 125 6.80 4.20 -0.13
CA VAL A 125 5.51 4.27 0.55
C VAL A 125 4.41 3.77 -0.39
N ARG A 126 3.55 2.89 0.11
CA ARG A 126 2.38 2.39 -0.61
C ARG A 126 1.10 3.03 -0.06
N PHE A 127 0.13 3.21 -0.92
CA PHE A 127 -1.13 3.86 -0.58
C PHE A 127 -2.28 2.88 -0.62
N ASP A 128 -3.19 3.02 0.34
CA ASP A 128 -4.37 2.20 0.49
C ASP A 128 -5.62 3.08 0.66
N ALA A 129 -6.61 2.91 -0.19
CA ALA A 129 -7.91 3.57 -0.11
C ALA A 129 -8.97 2.71 0.61
N ASN A 130 -8.60 1.54 1.12
CA ASN A 130 -9.46 0.71 1.94
C ASN A 130 -9.39 1.19 3.39
N LEU A 131 -10.39 1.92 3.85
CA LEU A 131 -10.47 2.42 5.23
C LEU A 131 -11.26 1.48 6.16
N GLU A 132 -11.78 0.37 5.64
CA GLU A 132 -12.42 -0.67 6.44
C GLU A 132 -11.32 -1.42 7.22
N LYS A 133 -11.72 -2.03 8.33
CA LYS A 133 -10.76 -2.79 9.16
C LYS A 133 -10.26 -4.01 8.40
N HIS A 134 -8.96 -4.13 8.27
CA HIS A 134 -8.29 -5.23 7.58
C HIS A 134 -6.83 -5.33 8.01
N HIS A 135 -6.17 -6.38 7.58
CA HIS A 135 -4.77 -6.69 7.87
C HIS A 135 -4.02 -6.92 6.56
N HIS A 136 -2.68 -6.91 6.62
CA HIS A 136 -1.85 -7.03 5.43
C HIS A 136 -0.92 -8.25 5.48
N PHE A 137 -0.83 -8.97 4.36
CA PHE A 137 0.24 -9.92 4.11
C PHE A 137 1.24 -9.28 3.16
N SER A 138 2.53 -9.31 3.51
CA SER A 138 3.63 -8.75 2.72
C SER A 138 4.64 -9.82 2.36
N CYS A 139 4.89 -10.02 1.05
CA CYS A 139 5.93 -10.91 0.59
C CYS A 139 7.30 -10.25 0.67
N VAL A 140 8.21 -10.82 1.45
CA VAL A 140 9.57 -10.28 1.65
C VAL A 140 10.48 -10.45 0.43
N SER A 141 10.09 -11.27 -0.55
CA SER A 141 10.88 -11.51 -1.77
C SER A 141 10.50 -10.57 -2.90
N CYS A 142 9.21 -10.49 -3.26
CA CYS A 142 8.75 -9.72 -4.41
C CYS A 142 7.99 -8.44 -4.05
N GLY A 143 7.77 -8.16 -2.75
CA GLY A 143 7.07 -6.97 -2.30
C GLY A 143 5.55 -7.01 -2.54
N LEU A 144 4.97 -8.17 -2.90
CA LEU A 144 3.52 -8.33 -2.99
C LEU A 144 2.88 -7.98 -1.66
N VAL A 145 1.84 -7.15 -1.68
CA VAL A 145 0.98 -6.90 -0.52
C VAL A 145 -0.44 -7.36 -0.85
N ARG A 146 -1.12 -7.95 0.12
CA ARG A 146 -2.52 -8.38 0.01
C ARG A 146 -3.27 -8.11 1.30
N ASP A 147 -4.50 -7.64 1.17
CA ASP A 147 -5.43 -7.51 2.28
C ASP A 147 -5.99 -8.87 2.67
N PHE A 148 -6.17 -9.04 3.95
CA PHE A 148 -7.00 -10.10 4.49
C PHE A 148 -7.79 -9.62 5.70
N GLU A 149 -8.92 -10.26 5.95
CA GLU A 149 -9.78 -9.99 7.09
C GLU A 149 -9.67 -11.13 8.09
N SER A 150 -9.65 -10.80 9.36
CA SER A 150 -9.68 -11.79 10.44
C SER A 150 -10.33 -11.20 11.68
N PRO A 151 -11.57 -11.60 12.00
CA PRO A 151 -12.25 -11.15 13.20
C PRO A 151 -11.43 -11.37 14.48
N LYS A 152 -10.66 -12.45 14.54
CA LYS A 152 -9.78 -12.74 15.69
C LYS A 152 -8.64 -11.73 15.84
N LEU A 153 -8.08 -11.25 14.73
CA LEU A 153 -7.04 -10.23 14.74
C LEU A 153 -7.64 -8.82 14.94
N ASP A 154 -8.89 -8.64 14.53
CA ASP A 154 -9.64 -7.40 14.77
C ASP A 154 -9.81 -7.11 16.25
N ASP A 155 -9.97 -8.15 17.07
CA ASP A 155 -10.23 -8.08 18.51
C ASP A 155 -8.97 -8.34 19.35
N LEU A 156 -7.79 -8.17 18.78
CA LEU A 156 -6.53 -8.34 19.54
C LEU A 156 -6.52 -7.39 20.74
N PRO A 157 -6.32 -7.92 21.97
CA PRO A 157 -6.20 -7.10 23.14
C PRO A 157 -4.92 -6.27 23.07
N LEU A 158 -5.06 -4.95 23.09
CA LEU A 158 -3.92 -4.05 23.14
C LEU A 158 -3.42 -3.91 24.58
N PRO A 159 -2.09 -3.88 24.80
CA PRO A 159 -1.51 -3.65 26.11
C PRO A 159 -2.03 -2.36 26.74
N ALA A 160 -2.37 -2.41 28.03
CA ALA A 160 -2.91 -1.26 28.75
C ALA A 160 -1.92 -0.07 28.78
N ASP A 161 -0.63 -0.34 28.74
CA ASP A 161 0.44 0.65 28.77
C ASP A 161 0.43 1.59 27.57
N LEU A 162 -0.21 1.19 26.46
CA LEU A 162 -0.38 2.08 25.30
C LEU A 162 -1.14 3.36 25.64
N LYS A 163 -2.01 3.34 26.67
CA LYS A 163 -2.70 4.54 27.16
C LYS A 163 -1.76 5.61 27.65
N SER A 164 -0.58 5.22 28.14
CA SER A 164 0.45 6.17 28.59
C SER A 164 1.15 6.88 27.43
N LEU A 165 1.07 6.33 26.22
CA LEU A 165 1.66 6.90 25.00
C LEU A 165 0.71 7.84 24.28
N GLY A 166 -0.62 7.72 24.52
CA GLY A 166 -1.63 8.56 23.88
C GLY A 166 -2.90 7.78 23.50
N SER A 167 -3.68 8.35 22.57
CA SER A 167 -4.90 7.72 22.05
C SER A 167 -4.57 6.83 20.86
N VAL A 168 -5.00 5.58 20.90
CA VAL A 168 -4.88 4.67 19.77
C VAL A 168 -6.01 4.98 18.79
N LEU A 169 -5.66 5.34 17.56
CA LEU A 169 -6.62 5.66 16.50
C LEU A 169 -6.92 4.43 15.63
N ASN A 170 -5.93 3.58 15.40
CA ASN A 170 -6.07 2.37 14.60
C ASN A 170 -5.05 1.32 15.02
N ALA A 171 -5.36 0.05 14.79
CA ALA A 171 -4.46 -1.08 14.95
C ALA A 171 -4.69 -2.07 13.80
N HIS A 172 -3.62 -2.56 13.21
CA HIS A 172 -3.65 -3.59 12.19
C HIS A 172 -2.45 -4.54 12.34
N VAL A 173 -2.57 -5.74 11.79
CA VAL A 173 -1.50 -6.74 11.81
C VAL A 173 -0.87 -6.82 10.42
N GLU A 174 0.44 -6.76 10.35
CA GLU A 174 1.20 -7.09 9.16
C GLU A 174 1.83 -8.47 9.32
N VAL A 175 1.47 -9.40 8.44
CA VAL A 175 2.07 -10.72 8.34
C VAL A 175 3.11 -10.70 7.21
N ARG A 176 4.35 -11.06 7.50
CA ARG A 176 5.45 -11.07 6.53
C ARG A 176 5.88 -12.50 6.22
N GLY A 177 5.97 -12.83 4.93
CA GLY A 177 6.33 -14.18 4.50
C GLY A 177 6.73 -14.24 3.04
N LEU A 178 6.62 -15.42 2.43
CA LEU A 178 6.78 -15.61 0.98
C LEU A 178 5.41 -15.89 0.38
N CYS A 179 5.10 -15.24 -0.73
CA CYS A 179 3.91 -15.60 -1.49
C CYS A 179 4.11 -16.95 -2.18
N THR A 180 3.02 -17.59 -2.57
CA THR A 180 3.04 -18.94 -3.19
C THR A 180 3.97 -19.02 -4.39
N ARG A 181 4.03 -17.96 -5.23
CA ARG A 181 4.96 -17.91 -6.35
C ARG A 181 6.42 -17.91 -5.91
N CYS A 182 6.80 -17.01 -4.98
CA CYS A 182 8.18 -16.92 -4.51
C CYS A 182 8.61 -18.09 -3.64
N GLU A 183 7.66 -18.82 -3.06
CA GLU A 183 7.93 -20.05 -2.34
C GLU A 183 8.22 -21.22 -3.30
N ALA A 184 7.49 -21.30 -4.42
CA ALA A 184 7.69 -22.30 -5.45
C ALA A 184 9.00 -22.13 -6.26
N GLU A 185 9.56 -20.90 -6.30
CA GLU A 185 10.82 -20.58 -6.99
C GLU A 185 12.08 -20.82 -6.12
N LYS A 186 11.94 -21.35 -4.90
CA LYS A 186 13.05 -21.69 -3.98
C LYS A 186 13.45 -23.14 -4.07
#